data_a166e44544db8c15100735dbb29ebbb1
#
_entry.id   a166e44544db8c15100735dbb29ebbb1
#
_cell.length_a   1.000
_cell.length_b   1.000
_cell.length_c   1.000
_cell.angle_alpha   90.00
_cell.angle_beta   90.00
_cell.angle_gamma   90.00
#
_symmetry.space_group_name_H-M   'P 1'
#
loop_
_entity.id
_entity.type
_entity.pdbx_description
1 polymer ?
#
loop_
_entity_poly.entity_id
_entity_poly.type
_entity_poly.pdbx_seq_one_letter_code
_entity_poly.pdbx_strand_id
1 'polypeptide(L)'
;MKSSRSIQPLLTVLICSFVALNSCTKKGPGTKPAPEKASVKLAWDNVLTVSKTTPTLQVVVMPPLRRGSKIHDRVFEALRDLGAEDVRYVPWLPYPKLAVAELEPPTPDHTSWDFSLIDPMMEDFMNAQAGHSVIINFSTIPQWMYKTEKPVPYPADPDEITWTYEHGKDLRDPSRNELAQYYARLVSWYTQGGFTDEAGKRHESGHHYKFDYWEVFNEVDDEHSMTPQDYTASYDAIVAAVRQVAPKMKFVALALDSAEGHMPLMEYFLDPHHHKPGIPLDVVSYHFYAKPTQNEAPEVQQYTFFNQADQFLAVVRWAESVRQRLSPQTQTDLDEVGSQTGTDGTGMPAGYVAPPIPNSYWNLSGAMYAYVFGEVAKLGIEMVGESQMVGCPGQWPSVSVVDWNTGQPNARFWVLKLLRSNFGPGDKLVATNIATPSVYGLGFVTQDGKRKVLLVNKRMWTVVASIPGASGGQFEVVDQQTAFQPPAASQLGGDDVTLGGLAVAVVTLP
;
A
#
# COMPACT_ATOMS: atom_id res chain seq x y z
N MET A 1 -14.64 41.57 54.74
CA MET A 1 -15.85 41.22 55.50
C MET A 1 -16.00 39.71 55.32
N LYS A 2 -15.65 38.94 56.34
CA LYS A 2 -16.50 38.22 57.29
C LYS A 2 -17.48 37.32 56.58
N SER A 3 -17.60 36.03 56.77
CA SER A 3 -17.35 35.13 57.90
C SER A 3 -17.81 33.73 57.43
N SER A 4 -17.16 32.69 57.67
CA SER A 4 -17.06 31.81 58.79
C SER A 4 -18.11 30.69 58.90
N ARG A 5 -17.55 29.53 59.18
CA ARG A 5 -18.05 28.44 60.05
C ARG A 5 -18.99 27.40 59.41
N SER A 6 -18.96 26.14 59.72
CA SER A 6 -18.17 25.29 60.65
C SER A 6 -18.73 23.87 60.66
N ILE A 7 -17.83 22.90 60.96
CA ILE A 7 -18.04 21.76 61.86
C ILE A 7 -18.74 20.50 61.33
N GLN A 8 -17.95 19.45 61.43
CA GLN A 8 -18.14 18.00 61.52
C GLN A 8 -19.20 17.52 62.53
N PRO A 9 -19.58 16.22 62.59
CA PRO A 9 -18.64 15.17 62.99
C PRO A 9 -18.79 13.79 62.36
N LEU A 10 -17.69 13.07 62.48
CA LEU A 10 -17.45 11.61 62.48
C LEU A 10 -18.63 10.71 62.80
N LEU A 11 -18.70 9.61 62.08
CA LEU A 11 -19.17 8.32 62.62
C LEU A 11 -18.30 7.18 62.08
N THR A 12 -17.47 6.63 62.98
CA THR A 12 -16.62 5.47 62.78
C THR A 12 -17.47 4.21 62.92
N VAL A 13 -17.55 3.39 61.89
CA VAL A 13 -18.07 2.02 62.01
C VAL A 13 -16.93 1.06 61.69
N LEU A 14 -16.50 0.35 62.72
CA LEU A 14 -15.53 -0.73 62.68
C LEU A 14 -16.27 -1.99 62.18
N ILE A 15 -15.91 -2.50 60.99
CA ILE A 15 -16.33 -3.84 60.55
C ILE A 15 -15.06 -4.71 60.48
N CYS A 16 -14.92 -5.62 61.45
CA CYS A 16 -13.96 -6.71 61.38
C CYS A 16 -14.34 -7.68 60.25
N SER A 17 -13.56 -7.73 59.18
CA SER A 17 -13.68 -8.80 58.19
C SER A 17 -12.57 -9.82 58.39
N PHE A 18 -12.96 -11.05 58.68
CA PHE A 18 -12.11 -12.23 58.73
C PHE A 18 -11.40 -12.43 57.38
N VAL A 19 -10.09 -12.35 57.37
CA VAL A 19 -9.26 -12.78 56.23
C VAL A 19 -9.09 -14.29 56.33
N ALA A 20 -9.82 -15.02 55.49
CA ALA A 20 -9.54 -16.43 55.23
C ALA A 20 -8.26 -16.52 54.38
N LEU A 21 -7.18 -16.99 55.00
CA LEU A 21 -5.95 -17.38 54.33
C LEU A 21 -6.24 -18.63 53.45
N ASN A 22 -6.56 -18.40 52.17
CA ASN A 22 -6.54 -19.48 51.20
C ASN A 22 -5.08 -19.84 50.88
N SER A 23 -4.67 -21.03 51.26
CA SER A 23 -3.39 -21.64 50.89
C SER A 23 -3.21 -21.64 49.36
N CYS A 24 -2.21 -20.90 48.88
CA CYS A 24 -1.72 -21.05 47.54
C CYS A 24 -1.13 -22.45 47.37
N THR A 25 -1.92 -23.39 46.85
CA THR A 25 -1.38 -24.62 46.28
C THR A 25 -0.54 -24.23 45.06
N LYS A 26 0.77 -24.53 45.10
CA LYS A 26 1.65 -24.45 43.91
C LYS A 26 1.03 -25.31 42.82
N LYS A 27 0.44 -24.67 41.80
CA LYS A 27 0.14 -25.35 40.55
C LYS A 27 1.47 -25.86 39.95
N GLY A 28 1.55 -27.15 39.75
CA GLY A 28 2.65 -27.76 38.99
C GLY A 28 2.79 -27.14 37.61
N PRO A 29 3.88 -27.44 36.85
CA PRO A 29 4.11 -26.86 35.54
C PRO A 29 2.87 -27.10 34.68
N GLY A 30 2.11 -26.02 34.41
CA GLY A 30 0.87 -26.08 33.70
C GLY A 30 1.13 -26.63 32.26
N THR A 31 0.45 -27.70 31.95
CA THR A 31 0.34 -28.14 30.54
C THR A 31 -0.06 -26.94 29.69
N LYS A 32 0.73 -26.62 28.66
CA LYS A 32 0.34 -25.58 27.71
C LYS A 32 -1.10 -25.88 27.26
N PRO A 33 -2.00 -24.89 27.27
CA PRO A 33 -3.36 -25.12 26.78
C PRO A 33 -3.29 -25.68 25.36
N ALA A 34 -4.19 -26.63 25.07
CA ALA A 34 -4.28 -27.18 23.71
C ALA A 34 -4.50 -26.03 22.70
N PRO A 35 -3.92 -26.12 21.51
CA PRO A 35 -4.13 -25.11 20.48
C PRO A 35 -5.62 -24.90 20.21
N GLU A 36 -5.99 -23.64 19.97
CA GLU A 36 -7.34 -23.29 19.53
C GLU A 36 -7.67 -24.02 18.21
N LYS A 37 -8.87 -24.57 18.10
CA LYS A 37 -9.31 -25.26 16.89
C LYS A 37 -10.34 -24.46 16.13
N ALA A 38 -10.13 -24.31 14.80
CA ALA A 38 -11.02 -23.67 13.87
C ALA A 38 -11.56 -24.69 12.86
N SER A 39 -12.88 -24.81 12.75
CA SER A 39 -13.51 -25.63 11.71
C SER A 39 -13.78 -24.78 10.48
N VAL A 40 -13.22 -25.17 9.33
CA VAL A 40 -13.39 -24.48 8.04
C VAL A 40 -14.48 -25.19 7.24
N LYS A 41 -15.59 -24.51 6.99
CA LYS A 41 -16.71 -25.04 6.18
C LYS A 41 -16.70 -24.35 4.82
N LEU A 42 -16.54 -25.12 3.75
CA LEU A 42 -16.44 -24.67 2.37
C LEU A 42 -17.61 -25.21 1.56
N ALA A 43 -18.35 -24.33 0.92
CA ALA A 43 -19.43 -24.70 0.00
C ALA A 43 -18.95 -24.49 -1.44
N TRP A 44 -18.22 -25.46 -1.98
CA TRP A 44 -17.54 -25.38 -3.28
C TRP A 44 -18.46 -25.05 -4.46
N ASP A 45 -19.74 -25.44 -4.38
CA ASP A 45 -20.76 -25.18 -5.40
C ASP A 45 -21.48 -23.83 -5.21
N ASN A 46 -21.22 -23.14 -4.08
CA ASN A 46 -21.80 -21.83 -3.80
C ASN A 46 -20.80 -20.71 -4.09
N VAL A 47 -20.72 -20.30 -5.36
CA VAL A 47 -19.87 -19.20 -5.82
C VAL A 47 -20.47 -17.87 -5.39
N LEU A 48 -19.71 -17.09 -4.62
CA LEU A 48 -20.07 -15.74 -4.17
C LEU A 48 -19.87 -14.72 -5.28
N THR A 49 -18.68 -14.76 -5.91
CA THR A 49 -18.28 -13.87 -6.99
C THR A 49 -17.10 -14.46 -7.75
N VAL A 50 -16.77 -13.85 -8.88
CA VAL A 50 -15.51 -14.08 -9.60
C VAL A 50 -14.55 -12.95 -9.26
N SER A 51 -13.36 -13.28 -8.78
CA SER A 51 -12.32 -12.30 -8.43
C SER A 51 -11.95 -11.46 -9.63
N LYS A 52 -11.76 -10.17 -9.41
CA LYS A 52 -11.10 -9.26 -10.33
C LYS A 52 -9.74 -8.82 -9.80
N THR A 53 -9.41 -9.22 -8.57
CA THR A 53 -8.35 -8.63 -7.76
C THR A 53 -6.98 -9.17 -8.11
N THR A 54 -6.09 -8.24 -8.45
CA THR A 54 -4.65 -8.45 -8.65
C THR A 54 -3.92 -8.02 -7.39
N PRO A 55 -3.22 -8.91 -6.67
CA PRO A 55 -2.27 -8.49 -5.62
C PRO A 55 -1.01 -7.93 -6.28
N THR A 56 -0.63 -6.72 -5.92
CA THR A 56 0.48 -5.98 -6.53
C THR A 56 1.33 -5.25 -5.51
N LEU A 57 2.24 -4.38 -5.96
CA LEU A 57 3.26 -3.72 -5.16
C LEU A 57 3.46 -2.28 -5.59
N GLN A 58 3.78 -1.41 -4.63
CA GLN A 58 4.29 -0.08 -4.88
C GLN A 58 5.82 -0.03 -4.79
N VAL A 59 6.44 0.70 -5.69
CA VAL A 59 7.87 1.04 -5.70
C VAL A 59 8.02 2.55 -5.61
N VAL A 60 8.24 3.07 -4.39
CA VAL A 60 8.58 4.48 -4.18
C VAL A 60 10.05 4.70 -4.50
N VAL A 61 10.35 5.74 -5.27
CA VAL A 61 11.73 6.09 -5.64
C VAL A 61 12.46 6.66 -4.44
N MET A 62 13.48 5.91 -4.00
CA MET A 62 14.32 6.26 -2.84
C MET A 62 15.80 5.99 -3.13
N PRO A 63 16.72 6.65 -2.43
CA PRO A 63 18.17 6.45 -2.61
C PRO A 63 18.64 5.00 -2.62
N PRO A 64 18.10 4.07 -1.78
CA PRO A 64 18.48 2.65 -1.85
C PRO A 64 18.26 1.97 -3.20
N LEU A 65 17.38 2.51 -4.07
CA LEU A 65 17.13 2.00 -5.42
C LEU A 65 18.11 2.52 -6.46
N ARG A 66 18.98 3.49 -6.13
CA ARG A 66 19.95 4.03 -7.09
C ARG A 66 21.05 3.03 -7.40
N ARG A 67 21.49 3.01 -8.66
CA ARG A 67 22.67 2.24 -9.10
C ARG A 67 23.87 2.57 -8.22
N GLY A 68 24.57 1.53 -7.73
CA GLY A 68 25.69 1.66 -6.79
C GLY A 68 25.30 1.59 -5.32
N SER A 69 24.03 1.56 -4.96
CA SER A 69 23.62 1.24 -3.61
C SER A 69 23.91 -0.23 -3.28
N LYS A 70 24.09 -0.54 -1.99
CA LYS A 70 24.44 -1.90 -1.52
C LYS A 70 23.38 -2.95 -1.83
N ILE A 71 22.13 -2.53 -2.00
CA ILE A 71 20.97 -3.43 -2.14
C ILE A 71 20.35 -3.39 -3.54
N HIS A 72 20.78 -2.45 -4.40
CA HIS A 72 20.20 -2.21 -5.72
C HIS A 72 19.90 -3.50 -6.49
N ASP A 73 20.91 -4.31 -6.76
CA ASP A 73 20.76 -5.51 -7.60
C ASP A 73 19.77 -6.52 -6.97
N ARG A 74 19.84 -6.69 -5.64
CA ARG A 74 18.94 -7.61 -4.92
C ARG A 74 17.50 -7.14 -4.91
N VAL A 75 17.28 -5.83 -4.81
CA VAL A 75 15.92 -5.26 -4.82
C VAL A 75 15.27 -5.46 -6.18
N PHE A 76 15.99 -5.15 -7.27
CA PHE A 76 15.46 -5.34 -8.61
C PHE A 76 15.38 -6.82 -9.02
N GLU A 77 16.22 -7.68 -8.48
CA GLU A 77 16.09 -9.14 -8.59
C GLU A 77 14.80 -9.63 -7.89
N ALA A 78 14.55 -9.17 -6.65
CA ALA A 78 13.34 -9.49 -5.91
C ALA A 78 12.08 -8.99 -6.63
N LEU A 79 12.11 -7.78 -7.18
CA LEU A 79 11.00 -7.21 -7.96
C LEU A 79 10.70 -8.07 -9.20
N ARG A 80 11.73 -8.48 -9.94
CA ARG A 80 11.61 -9.37 -11.09
C ARG A 80 11.07 -10.75 -10.67
N ASP A 81 11.57 -11.30 -9.57
CA ASP A 81 11.12 -12.59 -9.03
C ASP A 81 9.67 -12.55 -8.55
N LEU A 82 9.21 -11.41 -8.05
CA LEU A 82 7.79 -11.20 -7.72
C LEU A 82 6.92 -11.32 -8.97
N GLY A 83 7.30 -10.68 -10.08
CA GLY A 83 6.62 -10.70 -11.38
C GLY A 83 5.15 -10.27 -11.29
N ALA A 84 4.82 -9.26 -10.48
CA ALA A 84 3.47 -8.77 -10.31
C ALA A 84 3.01 -7.92 -11.50
N GLU A 85 1.70 -7.93 -11.77
CA GLU A 85 1.07 -7.00 -12.71
C GLU A 85 0.74 -5.69 -11.98
N ASP A 86 0.57 -4.62 -12.75
CA ASP A 86 0.12 -3.31 -12.28
C ASP A 86 0.98 -2.74 -11.12
N VAL A 87 2.31 -2.99 -11.19
CA VAL A 87 3.22 -2.43 -10.18
C VAL A 87 3.29 -0.92 -10.33
N ARG A 88 3.05 -0.22 -9.23
CA ARG A 88 3.05 1.23 -9.16
C ARG A 88 4.48 1.75 -8.92
N TYR A 89 4.94 2.73 -9.72
CA TYR A 89 6.26 3.37 -9.60
C TYR A 89 6.08 4.86 -9.31
N VAL A 90 6.64 5.32 -8.18
CA VAL A 90 6.38 6.66 -7.65
C VAL A 90 7.69 7.42 -7.39
N PRO A 91 8.17 8.24 -8.33
CA PRO A 91 9.10 9.35 -8.02
C PRO A 91 8.43 10.35 -7.08
N TRP A 92 9.04 10.58 -5.90
CA TRP A 92 8.35 11.19 -4.77
C TRP A 92 9.02 12.45 -4.24
N LEU A 93 8.22 13.36 -3.69
CA LEU A 93 8.51 14.75 -3.33
C LEU A 93 9.76 15.00 -2.46
N PRO A 94 10.15 14.16 -1.46
CA PRO A 94 11.30 14.50 -0.63
C PRO A 94 12.66 14.38 -1.35
N TYR A 95 12.65 13.87 -2.58
CA TYR A 95 13.84 13.74 -3.42
C TYR A 95 13.64 14.44 -4.77
N PRO A 96 13.58 15.79 -4.82
CA PRO A 96 13.20 16.52 -6.02
C PRO A 96 14.08 16.21 -7.23
N LYS A 97 15.38 15.95 -7.06
CA LYS A 97 16.26 15.55 -8.16
C LYS A 97 16.02 14.15 -8.72
N LEU A 98 15.32 13.31 -7.97
CA LEU A 98 14.92 11.97 -8.42
C LEU A 98 13.48 11.93 -8.94
N ALA A 99 12.72 13.02 -8.77
CA ALA A 99 11.30 13.08 -9.06
C ALA A 99 10.90 14.15 -10.10
N VAL A 100 11.69 15.21 -10.27
CA VAL A 100 11.38 16.36 -11.11
C VAL A 100 12.42 16.52 -12.21
N ALA A 101 11.97 16.38 -13.46
CA ALA A 101 12.86 16.45 -14.62
C ALA A 101 13.21 17.89 -15.04
N GLU A 102 12.46 18.90 -14.61
CA GLU A 102 12.74 20.31 -14.89
C GLU A 102 12.62 21.12 -13.58
N LEU A 103 13.75 21.28 -12.91
CA LEU A 103 13.81 21.89 -11.57
C LEU A 103 13.76 23.42 -11.58
N GLU A 104 14.17 24.04 -12.69
CA GLU A 104 14.18 25.49 -12.86
C GLU A 104 13.13 25.92 -13.90
N PRO A 105 12.51 27.10 -13.74
CA PRO A 105 11.51 27.56 -14.69
C PRO A 105 12.11 27.80 -16.07
N PRO A 106 11.42 27.41 -17.16
CA PRO A 106 11.85 27.69 -18.51
C PRO A 106 11.88 29.21 -18.77
N THR A 107 12.84 29.61 -19.60
CA THR A 107 12.95 30.95 -20.16
C THR A 107 12.83 30.89 -21.69
N PRO A 108 12.67 32.02 -22.41
CA PRO A 108 12.61 31.99 -23.88
C PRO A 108 13.81 31.35 -24.56
N ASP A 109 14.98 31.36 -23.90
CA ASP A 109 16.24 30.90 -24.50
C ASP A 109 16.82 29.64 -23.82
N HIS A 110 16.21 29.18 -22.71
CA HIS A 110 16.76 28.07 -21.93
C HIS A 110 15.70 27.29 -21.17
N THR A 111 15.87 25.96 -21.14
CA THR A 111 15.12 25.01 -20.33
C THR A 111 16.08 24.17 -19.50
N SER A 112 15.62 23.62 -18.36
CA SER A 112 16.46 22.90 -17.42
C SER A 112 16.21 21.37 -17.39
N TRP A 113 15.59 20.84 -18.44
CA TRP A 113 15.29 19.41 -18.52
C TRP A 113 16.53 18.54 -18.31
N ASP A 114 16.50 17.72 -17.26
CA ASP A 114 17.57 16.78 -16.89
C ASP A 114 16.98 15.46 -16.37
N PHE A 115 17.21 14.38 -17.09
CA PHE A 115 16.77 13.03 -16.76
C PHE A 115 17.92 12.15 -16.23
N SER A 116 19.12 12.70 -16.09
CA SER A 116 20.35 11.92 -15.79
C SER A 116 20.28 11.11 -14.49
N LEU A 117 19.47 11.55 -13.50
CA LEU A 117 19.26 10.85 -12.24
C LEU A 117 17.97 10.02 -12.23
N ILE A 118 16.99 10.38 -13.08
CA ILE A 118 15.67 9.75 -13.13
C ILE A 118 15.69 8.51 -14.04
N ASP A 119 16.28 8.64 -15.24
CA ASP A 119 16.31 7.56 -16.23
C ASP A 119 16.93 6.27 -15.72
N PRO A 120 18.08 6.25 -15.02
CA PRO A 120 18.66 4.99 -14.56
C PRO A 120 17.70 4.17 -13.67
N MET A 121 16.90 4.82 -12.83
CA MET A 121 15.94 4.16 -11.95
C MET A 121 14.70 3.68 -12.70
N MET A 122 14.21 4.48 -13.66
CA MET A 122 13.11 4.09 -14.55
C MET A 122 13.51 2.91 -15.43
N GLU A 123 14.73 2.92 -15.99
CA GLU A 123 15.26 1.81 -16.79
C GLU A 123 15.32 0.51 -15.98
N ASP A 124 15.85 0.57 -14.75
CA ASP A 124 15.99 -0.59 -13.89
C ASP A 124 14.62 -1.13 -13.47
N PHE A 125 13.66 -0.24 -13.18
CA PHE A 125 12.27 -0.61 -12.91
C PHE A 125 11.60 -1.27 -14.12
N MET A 126 11.65 -0.64 -15.29
CA MET A 126 11.05 -1.18 -16.53
C MET A 126 11.68 -2.50 -16.95
N ASN A 127 12.99 -2.66 -16.75
CA ASN A 127 13.69 -3.94 -16.99
C ASN A 127 13.23 -5.03 -16.02
N ALA A 128 13.01 -4.69 -14.75
CA ALA A 128 12.51 -5.64 -13.75
C ALA A 128 11.03 -6.03 -14.01
N GLN A 129 10.25 -5.13 -14.59
CA GLN A 129 8.84 -5.31 -14.95
C GLN A 129 8.61 -5.70 -16.42
N ALA A 130 9.64 -6.15 -17.12
CA ALA A 130 9.52 -6.49 -18.54
C ALA A 130 8.45 -7.56 -18.80
N GLY A 131 7.43 -7.20 -19.57
CA GLY A 131 6.29 -8.07 -19.90
C GLY A 131 5.09 -7.97 -18.96
N HIS A 132 5.18 -7.17 -17.91
CA HIS A 132 4.10 -6.91 -16.94
C HIS A 132 3.55 -5.49 -17.10
N SER A 133 2.30 -5.28 -16.71
CA SER A 133 1.69 -3.94 -16.69
C SER A 133 2.23 -3.09 -15.54
N VAL A 134 2.24 -1.77 -15.74
CA VAL A 134 2.79 -0.81 -14.77
C VAL A 134 1.87 0.40 -14.62
N ILE A 135 1.88 0.99 -13.42
CA ILE A 135 1.28 2.28 -13.10
C ILE A 135 2.42 3.26 -12.82
N ILE A 136 2.50 4.36 -13.59
CA ILE A 136 3.56 5.36 -13.42
C ILE A 136 2.96 6.63 -12.80
N ASN A 137 3.54 7.06 -11.67
CA ASN A 137 3.10 8.22 -10.92
C ASN A 137 4.29 9.16 -10.62
N PHE A 138 4.52 10.15 -11.46
CA PHE A 138 5.39 11.28 -11.10
C PHE A 138 4.58 12.29 -10.28
N SER A 139 4.53 12.09 -8.97
CA SER A 139 3.64 12.85 -8.09
C SER A 139 4.08 14.30 -7.86
N THR A 140 5.38 14.57 -7.94
CA THR A 140 5.95 15.87 -7.55
C THR A 140 5.78 16.89 -8.67
N ILE A 141 5.07 17.96 -8.37
CA ILE A 141 4.94 19.11 -9.28
C ILE A 141 6.20 19.99 -9.15
N PRO A 142 6.85 20.39 -10.26
CA PRO A 142 7.96 21.35 -10.17
C PRO A 142 7.55 22.60 -9.41
N GLN A 143 8.34 22.96 -8.39
CA GLN A 143 7.99 24.04 -7.46
C GLN A 143 7.80 25.39 -8.13
N TRP A 144 8.53 25.66 -9.21
CA TRP A 144 8.43 26.89 -9.98
C TRP A 144 7.07 27.09 -10.68
N MET A 145 6.25 26.03 -10.77
CA MET A 145 4.89 26.15 -11.32
C MET A 145 3.92 26.80 -10.34
N TYR A 146 4.30 26.96 -9.08
CA TYR A 146 3.49 27.63 -8.08
C TYR A 146 3.88 29.09 -7.92
N LYS A 147 2.94 29.92 -7.44
CA LYS A 147 3.19 31.29 -7.01
C LYS A 147 3.89 31.27 -5.67
N THR A 148 5.18 31.52 -5.65
CA THR A 148 6.00 31.61 -4.45
C THR A 148 6.67 32.98 -4.35
N GLU A 149 6.87 33.49 -3.14
CA GLU A 149 7.57 34.77 -2.94
C GLU A 149 9.04 34.72 -3.35
N LYS A 150 9.64 33.54 -3.25
CA LYS A 150 11.05 33.26 -3.58
C LYS A 150 11.13 31.89 -4.24
N PRO A 151 12.18 31.65 -5.08
CA PRO A 151 12.48 30.30 -5.55
C PRO A 151 12.66 29.35 -4.37
N VAL A 152 12.07 28.16 -4.47
CA VAL A 152 12.22 27.11 -3.46
C VAL A 152 13.52 26.35 -3.71
N PRO A 153 14.43 26.33 -2.74
CA PRO A 153 15.71 25.62 -2.91
C PRO A 153 15.49 24.11 -2.88
N TYR A 154 16.34 23.40 -3.59
CA TYR A 154 16.48 21.95 -3.51
C TYR A 154 17.92 21.56 -3.23
N PRO A 155 18.19 20.42 -2.57
CA PRO A 155 19.54 20.06 -2.17
C PRO A 155 20.45 19.73 -3.36
N ALA A 156 21.75 19.97 -3.19
CA ALA A 156 22.76 19.59 -4.18
C ALA A 156 22.92 18.06 -4.24
N ASP A 157 22.86 17.38 -3.08
CA ASP A 157 22.87 15.93 -2.97
C ASP A 157 21.50 15.37 -3.32
N PRO A 158 21.36 14.50 -4.35
CA PRO A 158 20.08 13.90 -4.72
C PRO A 158 19.53 12.94 -3.66
N ASP A 159 20.37 12.47 -2.72
CA ASP A 159 19.97 11.56 -1.65
C ASP A 159 19.56 12.29 -0.36
N GLU A 160 19.68 13.62 -0.32
CA GLU A 160 19.27 14.42 0.81
C GLU A 160 17.76 14.63 0.82
N ILE A 161 17.13 14.28 1.96
CA ILE A 161 15.69 14.46 2.18
C ILE A 161 15.37 15.94 2.33
N THR A 162 14.40 16.43 1.57
CA THR A 162 13.85 17.77 1.74
C THR A 162 12.32 17.78 1.70
N TRP A 163 11.71 17.79 2.86
CA TRP A 163 10.27 17.92 3.01
C TRP A 163 9.76 19.34 2.70
N THR A 164 10.69 20.31 2.63
CA THR A 164 10.38 21.69 2.34
C THR A 164 10.39 22.01 0.84
N TYR A 165 10.63 21.02 -0.03
CA TYR A 165 10.32 21.12 -1.45
C TYR A 165 8.81 21.03 -1.63
N GLU A 166 8.17 22.00 -0.99
CA GLU A 166 6.74 22.12 -0.94
C GLU A 166 6.20 22.85 -2.15
N HIS A 167 5.02 22.47 -2.47
CA HIS A 167 4.20 23.06 -3.50
C HIS A 167 3.44 24.25 -2.91
N GLY A 168 3.34 25.31 -3.65
CA GLY A 168 2.37 26.35 -3.36
C GLY A 168 0.94 25.80 -3.49
N LYS A 169 -0.04 26.59 -3.06
CA LYS A 169 -1.46 26.25 -3.27
C LYS A 169 -1.97 26.70 -4.65
N ASP A 170 -1.41 27.78 -5.21
CA ASP A 170 -1.88 28.38 -6.44
C ASP A 170 -0.85 28.22 -7.55
N LEU A 171 -1.24 27.61 -8.65
CA LEU A 171 -0.42 27.55 -9.86
C LEU A 171 -0.22 28.94 -10.45
N ARG A 172 1.00 29.25 -10.93
CA ARG A 172 1.31 30.49 -11.63
C ARG A 172 0.53 30.62 -12.96
N ASP A 173 0.29 29.49 -13.62
CA ASP A 173 -0.62 29.37 -14.77
C ASP A 173 -1.99 28.84 -14.33
N PRO A 174 -3.00 29.70 -14.14
CA PRO A 174 -4.33 29.27 -13.73
C PRO A 174 -5.08 28.46 -14.81
N SER A 175 -4.59 28.48 -16.07
CA SER A 175 -5.16 27.65 -17.13
C SER A 175 -4.73 26.18 -17.03
N ARG A 176 -3.72 25.87 -16.24
CA ARG A 176 -3.08 24.56 -16.07
C ARG A 176 -2.42 24.02 -17.35
N ASN A 177 -2.26 24.84 -18.36
CA ASN A 177 -1.64 24.40 -19.62
C ASN A 177 -0.15 24.08 -19.41
N GLU A 178 0.58 24.89 -18.64
CA GLU A 178 1.98 24.66 -18.31
C GLU A 178 2.17 23.30 -17.62
N LEU A 179 1.36 23.04 -16.59
CA LEU A 179 1.33 21.77 -15.86
C LEU A 179 1.03 20.59 -16.79
N ALA A 180 0.01 20.71 -17.63
CA ALA A 180 -0.43 19.68 -18.54
C ALA A 180 0.66 19.34 -19.60
N GLN A 181 1.33 20.36 -20.14
CA GLN A 181 2.41 20.20 -21.10
C GLN A 181 3.66 19.58 -20.47
N TYR A 182 3.98 19.90 -19.22
CA TYR A 182 5.06 19.24 -18.48
C TYR A 182 4.84 17.71 -18.43
N TYR A 183 3.68 17.26 -18.00
CA TYR A 183 3.38 15.83 -17.92
C TYR A 183 3.28 15.18 -19.30
N ALA A 184 2.77 15.85 -20.30
CA ALA A 184 2.77 15.32 -21.66
C ALA A 184 4.19 15.12 -22.23
N ARG A 185 5.12 16.06 -21.94
CA ARG A 185 6.54 15.92 -22.31
C ARG A 185 7.21 14.78 -21.54
N LEU A 186 6.95 14.67 -20.25
CA LEU A 186 7.46 13.60 -19.40
C LEU A 186 7.03 12.21 -19.93
N VAL A 187 5.74 12.06 -20.22
CA VAL A 187 5.22 10.82 -20.87
C VAL A 187 5.84 10.60 -22.24
N SER A 188 5.96 11.65 -23.06
CA SER A 188 6.56 11.55 -24.39
C SER A 188 8.03 11.14 -24.35
N TRP A 189 8.79 11.60 -23.35
CA TRP A 189 10.18 11.18 -23.10
C TRP A 189 10.30 9.66 -23.06
N TYR A 190 9.45 9.03 -22.26
CA TYR A 190 9.52 7.58 -22.05
C TYR A 190 8.80 6.74 -23.10
N THR A 191 7.77 7.29 -23.78
CA THR A 191 6.91 6.48 -24.67
C THR A 191 7.11 6.76 -26.15
N GLN A 192 7.62 7.97 -26.51
CA GLN A 192 7.76 8.43 -27.89
C GLN A 192 9.22 8.71 -28.31
N GLY A 193 10.18 8.39 -27.45
CA GLY A 193 11.60 8.61 -27.71
C GLY A 193 12.07 10.04 -27.53
N GLY A 194 11.26 10.92 -26.93
CA GLY A 194 11.63 12.31 -26.64
C GLY A 194 10.49 13.30 -26.92
N PHE A 195 10.79 14.60 -26.76
CA PHE A 195 9.82 15.69 -26.91
C PHE A 195 10.50 16.98 -27.40
N THR A 196 9.68 17.97 -27.76
CA THR A 196 10.14 19.33 -28.01
C THR A 196 9.78 20.21 -26.83
N ASP A 197 10.76 20.92 -26.27
CA ASP A 197 10.61 21.77 -25.09
C ASP A 197 9.95 23.12 -25.39
N GLU A 198 9.83 23.97 -24.37
CA GLU A 198 9.21 25.28 -24.41
C GLU A 198 9.97 26.26 -25.31
N ALA A 199 11.30 26.09 -25.43
CA ALA A 199 12.16 26.90 -26.28
C ALA A 199 12.21 26.38 -27.74
N GLY A 200 11.48 25.31 -28.06
CA GLY A 200 11.45 24.68 -29.38
C GLY A 200 12.62 23.74 -29.66
N LYS A 201 13.43 23.39 -28.65
CA LYS A 201 14.54 22.45 -28.79
C LYS A 201 14.05 21.01 -28.68
N ARG A 202 14.52 20.14 -29.57
CA ARG A 202 14.26 18.70 -29.51
C ARG A 202 15.18 18.01 -28.49
N HIS A 203 14.59 17.25 -27.58
CA HIS A 203 15.26 16.34 -26.67
C HIS A 203 14.92 14.90 -27.06
N GLU A 204 15.91 14.00 -27.07
CA GLU A 204 15.77 12.61 -27.50
C GLU A 204 16.23 11.68 -26.39
N SER A 205 15.38 10.72 -26.00
CA SER A 205 15.68 9.69 -25.00
C SER A 205 16.01 8.34 -25.64
N GLY A 206 15.37 8.05 -26.78
CA GLY A 206 15.36 6.73 -27.37
C GLY A 206 14.49 5.70 -26.61
N HIS A 207 13.80 6.10 -25.54
CA HIS A 207 12.88 5.22 -24.81
C HIS A 207 11.56 5.04 -25.55
N HIS A 208 11.06 3.80 -25.58
CA HIS A 208 9.78 3.44 -26.15
C HIS A 208 9.05 2.45 -25.25
N TYR A 209 8.96 2.81 -23.97
CA TYR A 209 8.28 1.97 -22.99
C TYR A 209 6.77 1.99 -23.20
N LYS A 210 6.13 0.90 -22.83
CA LYS A 210 4.68 0.81 -22.72
C LYS A 210 4.31 1.11 -21.28
N PHE A 211 3.65 2.22 -21.06
CA PHE A 211 2.95 2.50 -19.80
C PHE A 211 1.48 2.13 -19.99
N ASP A 212 0.97 1.27 -19.11
CA ASP A 212 -0.43 0.86 -19.16
C ASP A 212 -1.30 1.90 -18.48
N TYR A 213 -0.81 2.45 -17.38
CA TYR A 213 -1.49 3.48 -16.59
C TYR A 213 -0.56 4.65 -16.28
N TRP A 214 -1.15 5.83 -16.24
CA TRP A 214 -0.57 7.04 -15.69
C TRP A 214 -1.43 7.50 -14.52
N GLU A 215 -0.84 7.63 -13.34
CA GLU A 215 -1.52 8.15 -12.17
C GLU A 215 -1.22 9.64 -12.01
N VAL A 216 -2.29 10.41 -11.72
CA VAL A 216 -2.21 11.86 -11.62
C VAL A 216 -2.11 12.26 -10.16
N PHE A 217 -0.89 12.56 -9.73
CA PHE A 217 -0.47 12.93 -8.39
C PHE A 217 -0.56 11.81 -7.36
N ASN A 218 -0.06 12.09 -6.16
CA ASN A 218 -0.15 11.25 -4.98
C ASN A 218 -0.74 12.06 -3.83
N GLU A 219 -1.53 11.44 -2.97
CA GLU A 219 -2.08 12.04 -1.75
C GLU A 219 -2.59 13.47 -1.95
N VAL A 220 -3.47 13.63 -2.95
CA VAL A 220 -3.97 14.94 -3.36
C VAL A 220 -4.71 15.70 -2.25
N ASP A 221 -5.17 14.97 -1.24
CA ASP A 221 -5.82 15.44 -0.02
C ASP A 221 -4.82 15.87 1.07
N ASP A 222 -3.60 15.31 1.11
CA ASP A 222 -2.56 15.63 2.08
C ASP A 222 -1.37 16.37 1.44
N GLU A 223 -0.57 15.70 0.59
CA GLU A 223 0.64 16.29 -0.02
C GLU A 223 0.36 17.58 -0.80
N HIS A 224 -0.74 17.63 -1.52
CA HIS A 224 -1.10 18.78 -2.36
C HIS A 224 -2.22 19.63 -1.75
N SER A 225 -2.94 19.15 -0.75
CA SER A 225 -4.07 19.84 -0.11
C SER A 225 -5.05 20.47 -1.13
N MET A 226 -5.33 19.75 -2.23
CA MET A 226 -6.14 20.26 -3.34
C MET A 226 -7.63 20.26 -2.99
N THR A 227 -8.32 21.30 -3.45
CA THR A 227 -9.79 21.27 -3.45
C THR A 227 -10.30 20.28 -4.52
N PRO A 228 -11.54 19.74 -4.38
CA PRO A 228 -12.13 18.90 -5.41
C PRO A 228 -12.12 19.52 -6.80
N GLN A 229 -12.38 20.83 -6.89
CA GLN A 229 -12.40 21.60 -8.14
C GLN A 229 -11.00 21.73 -8.74
N ASP A 230 -9.99 22.04 -7.92
CA ASP A 230 -8.62 22.21 -8.39
C ASP A 230 -8.01 20.91 -8.87
N TYR A 231 -8.23 19.83 -8.12
CA TYR A 231 -7.79 18.51 -8.53
C TYR A 231 -8.44 18.08 -9.86
N THR A 232 -9.77 18.13 -9.93
CA THR A 232 -10.51 17.72 -11.14
C THR A 232 -10.08 18.52 -12.37
N ALA A 233 -9.90 19.85 -12.22
CA ALA A 233 -9.45 20.69 -13.33
C ALA A 233 -7.99 20.40 -13.75
N SER A 234 -7.12 20.02 -12.82
CA SER A 234 -5.73 19.62 -13.09
C SER A 234 -5.67 18.26 -13.76
N TYR A 235 -6.43 17.29 -13.26
CA TYR A 235 -6.60 15.98 -13.88
C TYR A 235 -7.07 16.10 -15.33
N ASP A 236 -8.13 16.84 -15.59
CA ASP A 236 -8.67 17.06 -16.92
C ASP A 236 -7.63 17.66 -17.88
N ALA A 237 -6.85 18.63 -17.40
CA ALA A 237 -5.83 19.29 -18.22
C ALA A 237 -4.68 18.32 -18.56
N ILE A 238 -4.17 17.59 -17.57
CA ILE A 238 -3.09 16.62 -17.74
C ILE A 238 -3.54 15.48 -18.65
N VAL A 239 -4.68 14.87 -18.37
CA VAL A 239 -5.21 13.76 -19.17
C VAL A 239 -5.44 14.15 -20.62
N ALA A 240 -6.01 15.34 -20.86
CA ALA A 240 -6.21 15.85 -22.22
C ALA A 240 -4.89 16.00 -22.98
N ALA A 241 -3.83 16.49 -22.34
CA ALA A 241 -2.51 16.66 -22.94
C ALA A 241 -1.77 15.32 -23.14
N VAL A 242 -1.77 14.46 -22.14
CA VAL A 242 -1.12 13.14 -22.20
C VAL A 242 -1.74 12.27 -23.28
N ARG A 243 -3.06 12.30 -23.47
CA ARG A 243 -3.73 11.55 -24.56
C ARG A 243 -3.33 11.95 -25.96
N GLN A 244 -2.75 13.14 -26.16
CA GLN A 244 -2.22 13.53 -27.48
C GLN A 244 -0.96 12.75 -27.82
N VAL A 245 -0.17 12.37 -26.83
CA VAL A 245 1.10 11.62 -27.01
C VAL A 245 0.94 10.14 -26.73
N ALA A 246 -0.01 9.74 -25.88
CA ALA A 246 -0.27 8.36 -25.47
C ALA A 246 -1.79 8.03 -25.47
N PRO A 247 -2.44 7.92 -26.65
CA PRO A 247 -3.91 7.87 -26.76
C PRO A 247 -4.56 6.60 -26.18
N LYS A 248 -3.78 5.56 -25.91
CA LYS A 248 -4.28 4.29 -25.32
C LYS A 248 -4.00 4.14 -23.84
N MET A 249 -3.29 5.10 -23.24
CA MET A 249 -2.98 5.09 -21.82
C MET A 249 -4.26 5.22 -20.99
N LYS A 250 -4.36 4.44 -19.93
CA LYS A 250 -5.39 4.59 -18.92
C LYS A 250 -4.91 5.49 -17.79
N PHE A 251 -5.83 6.00 -17.00
CA PHE A 251 -5.50 6.96 -15.95
C PHE A 251 -5.99 6.48 -14.58
N VAL A 252 -5.12 6.63 -13.59
CA VAL A 252 -5.43 6.44 -12.19
C VAL A 252 -5.52 7.82 -11.53
N ALA A 253 -6.46 7.98 -10.63
CA ALA A 253 -6.80 9.27 -10.05
C ALA A 253 -6.94 9.19 -8.53
N LEU A 254 -6.70 10.31 -7.88
CA LEU A 254 -6.88 10.59 -6.45
C LEU A 254 -5.69 10.16 -5.60
N ALA A 255 -5.37 8.87 -5.50
CA ALA A 255 -4.38 8.34 -4.57
C ALA A 255 -4.53 8.96 -3.17
N LEU A 256 -5.77 8.90 -2.61
CA LEU A 256 -6.07 9.58 -1.34
C LEU A 256 -5.34 8.94 -0.17
N ASP A 257 -4.65 9.73 0.66
CA ASP A 257 -4.12 9.26 1.96
C ASP A 257 -5.23 8.72 2.85
N SER A 258 -6.39 9.40 2.86
CA SER A 258 -7.54 9.00 3.67
C SER A 258 -8.86 9.19 2.93
N ALA A 259 -9.37 8.11 2.33
CA ALA A 259 -10.68 8.13 1.70
C ALA A 259 -11.81 8.46 2.71
N GLU A 260 -11.71 8.01 3.98
CA GLU A 260 -12.70 8.32 5.02
C GLU A 260 -12.84 9.82 5.24
N GLY A 261 -11.72 10.53 5.36
CA GLY A 261 -11.69 11.99 5.57
C GLY A 261 -12.09 12.80 4.35
N HIS A 262 -11.92 12.25 3.14
CA HIS A 262 -12.00 12.99 1.88
C HIS A 262 -13.03 12.41 0.88
N MET A 263 -14.03 11.68 1.38
CA MET A 263 -15.12 11.17 0.54
C MET A 263 -15.83 12.25 -0.31
N PRO A 264 -16.03 13.50 0.15
CA PRO A 264 -16.57 14.55 -0.69
C PRO A 264 -15.70 14.90 -1.91
N LEU A 265 -14.36 14.75 -1.81
CA LEU A 265 -13.46 14.91 -2.96
C LEU A 265 -13.67 13.78 -3.97
N MET A 266 -13.70 12.53 -3.51
CA MET A 266 -13.99 11.36 -4.36
C MET A 266 -15.37 11.47 -5.00
N GLU A 267 -16.41 11.88 -4.25
CA GLU A 267 -17.77 12.05 -4.77
C GLU A 267 -17.85 13.12 -5.85
N TYR A 268 -17.15 14.26 -5.64
CA TYR A 268 -17.08 15.32 -6.64
C TYR A 268 -16.37 14.85 -7.90
N PHE A 269 -15.21 14.20 -7.75
CA PHE A 269 -14.39 13.71 -8.86
C PHE A 269 -15.12 12.63 -9.69
N LEU A 270 -15.81 11.72 -9.05
CA LEU A 270 -16.52 10.63 -9.74
C LEU A 270 -17.77 11.09 -10.51
N ASP A 271 -18.26 12.31 -10.29
CA ASP A 271 -19.39 12.84 -11.06
C ASP A 271 -18.89 13.36 -12.43
N PRO A 272 -19.25 12.70 -13.56
CA PRO A 272 -18.79 13.06 -14.88
C PRO A 272 -19.22 14.48 -15.33
N HIS A 273 -20.21 15.10 -14.66
CA HIS A 273 -20.60 16.49 -14.94
C HIS A 273 -19.57 17.53 -14.49
N HIS A 274 -18.65 17.17 -13.63
CA HIS A 274 -17.58 18.05 -13.18
C HIS A 274 -16.35 18.00 -14.11
N HIS A 275 -16.31 17.08 -15.06
CA HIS A 275 -15.21 16.90 -16.01
C HIS A 275 -15.49 17.55 -17.37
N LYS A 276 -14.42 17.87 -18.08
CA LYS A 276 -14.51 18.24 -19.49
C LYS A 276 -15.00 17.04 -20.33
N PRO A 277 -15.79 17.28 -21.38
CA PRO A 277 -16.26 16.19 -22.22
C PRO A 277 -15.15 15.32 -22.78
N GLY A 278 -15.29 14.01 -22.63
CA GLY A 278 -14.37 13.01 -23.21
C GLY A 278 -13.14 12.70 -22.35
N ILE A 279 -13.04 13.23 -21.13
CA ILE A 279 -12.05 12.80 -20.14
C ILE A 279 -12.45 11.45 -19.57
N PRO A 280 -11.57 10.43 -19.61
CA PRO A 280 -11.83 9.12 -19.02
C PRO A 280 -11.71 9.15 -17.50
N LEU A 281 -12.53 8.34 -16.82
CA LEU A 281 -12.42 8.01 -15.40
C LEU A 281 -12.16 6.50 -15.31
N ASP A 282 -10.90 6.09 -15.54
CA ASP A 282 -10.57 4.67 -15.67
C ASP A 282 -10.45 3.98 -14.31
N VAL A 283 -9.68 4.57 -13.39
CA VAL A 283 -9.38 4.02 -12.06
C VAL A 283 -9.35 5.14 -11.03
N VAL A 284 -9.86 4.88 -9.83
CA VAL A 284 -9.61 5.71 -8.63
C VAL A 284 -8.83 4.91 -7.62
N SER A 285 -7.95 5.58 -6.88
CA SER A 285 -7.08 4.94 -5.89
C SER A 285 -7.11 5.63 -4.53
N TYR A 286 -6.78 4.88 -3.48
CA TYR A 286 -6.65 5.38 -2.11
C TYR A 286 -5.88 4.41 -1.22
N HIS A 287 -5.38 4.91 -0.10
CA HIS A 287 -4.41 4.29 0.77
C HIS A 287 -5.01 3.73 2.07
N PHE A 288 -4.27 2.81 2.67
CA PHE A 288 -4.52 2.32 4.01
C PHE A 288 -3.23 1.88 4.71
N TYR A 289 -2.97 2.49 5.87
CA TYR A 289 -1.90 2.05 6.76
C TYR A 289 -2.43 1.79 8.16
N ALA A 290 -2.32 0.54 8.63
CA ALA A 290 -2.51 0.23 10.03
C ALA A 290 -1.31 0.71 10.85
N LYS A 291 -1.58 1.29 12.02
CA LYS A 291 -0.55 1.80 12.91
C LYS A 291 -0.93 1.56 14.38
N PRO A 292 0.07 1.32 15.26
CA PRO A 292 -0.19 1.15 16.67
C PRO A 292 -0.72 2.45 17.29
N THR A 293 -1.50 2.31 18.34
CA THR A 293 -1.84 3.45 19.19
C THR A 293 -0.63 3.85 20.04
N GLN A 294 -0.67 5.05 20.62
CA GLN A 294 0.45 5.56 21.42
C GLN A 294 0.80 4.60 22.57
N ASN A 295 2.08 4.22 22.66
CA ASN A 295 2.62 3.31 23.69
C ASN A 295 1.98 1.90 23.71
N GLU A 296 1.48 1.43 22.59
CA GLU A 296 0.88 0.11 22.50
C GLU A 296 1.93 -1.00 22.59
N ALA A 297 1.69 -2.00 23.43
CA ALA A 297 2.55 -3.17 23.53
C ALA A 297 2.49 -4.01 22.23
N PRO A 298 3.62 -4.57 21.75
CA PRO A 298 3.66 -5.31 20.47
C PRO A 298 2.64 -6.46 20.37
N GLU A 299 2.37 -7.16 21.47
CA GLU A 299 1.39 -8.26 21.51
C GLU A 299 -0.06 -7.78 21.39
N VAL A 300 -0.35 -6.49 21.59
CA VAL A 300 -1.67 -5.88 21.40
C VAL A 300 -1.89 -5.49 19.95
N GLN A 301 -0.84 -5.15 19.20
CA GLN A 301 -0.92 -4.68 17.83
C GLN A 301 -1.67 -5.65 16.90
N GLN A 302 -1.63 -6.97 17.18
CA GLN A 302 -2.42 -7.96 16.42
C GLN A 302 -3.94 -7.71 16.50
N TYR A 303 -4.45 -7.07 17.54
CA TYR A 303 -5.86 -6.69 17.64
C TYR A 303 -6.11 -5.35 16.95
N THR A 304 -5.23 -4.40 17.19
CA THR A 304 -5.33 -3.04 16.64
C THR A 304 -5.30 -3.06 15.13
N PHE A 305 -4.34 -3.75 14.51
CA PHE A 305 -4.18 -3.78 13.05
C PHE A 305 -5.37 -4.45 12.35
N PHE A 306 -5.84 -5.59 12.84
CA PHE A 306 -7.01 -6.23 12.26
C PHE A 306 -8.31 -5.44 12.50
N ASN A 307 -8.43 -4.72 13.64
CA ASN A 307 -9.57 -3.84 13.87
C ASN A 307 -9.55 -2.63 12.92
N GLN A 308 -8.38 -2.03 12.69
CA GLN A 308 -8.24 -0.94 11.71
C GLN A 308 -8.49 -1.43 10.28
N ALA A 309 -8.07 -2.66 9.93
CA ALA A 309 -8.42 -3.28 8.66
C ALA A 309 -9.94 -3.46 8.50
N ASP A 310 -10.66 -3.89 9.56
CA ASP A 310 -12.12 -4.00 9.54
C ASP A 310 -12.81 -2.64 9.34
N GLN A 311 -12.29 -1.58 9.97
CA GLN A 311 -12.77 -0.20 9.78
C GLN A 311 -12.51 0.27 8.35
N PHE A 312 -11.31 0.04 7.83
CA PHE A 312 -10.99 0.36 6.45
C PHE A 312 -11.89 -0.36 5.44
N LEU A 313 -12.17 -1.63 5.65
CA LEU A 313 -13.11 -2.38 4.79
C LEU A 313 -14.54 -1.80 4.80
N ALA A 314 -14.94 -1.11 5.87
CA ALA A 314 -16.20 -0.35 5.87
C ALA A 314 -16.08 0.91 4.98
N VAL A 315 -14.94 1.59 5.01
CA VAL A 315 -14.65 2.73 4.11
C VAL A 315 -14.63 2.26 2.65
N VAL A 316 -14.00 1.13 2.34
CA VAL A 316 -14.01 0.55 0.98
C VAL A 316 -15.44 0.30 0.49
N ARG A 317 -16.33 -0.28 1.32
CA ARG A 317 -17.74 -0.47 0.94
C ARG A 317 -18.45 0.86 0.69
N TRP A 318 -18.15 1.88 1.45
CA TRP A 318 -18.70 3.22 1.24
C TRP A 318 -18.19 3.81 -0.08
N ALA A 319 -16.88 3.82 -0.31
CA ALA A 319 -16.27 4.29 -1.56
C ALA A 319 -16.86 3.57 -2.78
N GLU A 320 -17.01 2.23 -2.72
CA GLU A 320 -17.61 1.45 -3.79
C GLU A 320 -19.09 1.81 -4.02
N SER A 321 -19.83 2.13 -2.98
CA SER A 321 -21.22 2.58 -3.14
C SER A 321 -21.33 3.93 -3.86
N VAL A 322 -20.39 4.84 -3.61
CA VAL A 322 -20.27 6.14 -4.30
C VAL A 322 -19.87 5.91 -5.75
N ARG A 323 -18.81 5.13 -5.98
CA ARG A 323 -18.31 4.82 -7.32
C ARG A 323 -19.39 4.16 -8.20
N GLN A 324 -20.05 3.15 -7.68
CA GLN A 324 -21.13 2.45 -8.42
C GLN A 324 -22.29 3.37 -8.78
N ARG A 325 -22.60 4.35 -7.95
CA ARG A 325 -23.67 5.33 -8.19
C ARG A 325 -23.28 6.37 -9.24
N LEU A 326 -22.03 6.87 -9.21
CA LEU A 326 -21.61 8.01 -10.03
C LEU A 326 -20.85 7.60 -11.29
N SER A 327 -20.00 6.60 -11.20
CA SER A 327 -19.14 6.14 -12.31
C SER A 327 -18.93 4.61 -12.25
N PRO A 328 -19.97 3.81 -12.59
CA PRO A 328 -19.94 2.35 -12.41
C PRO A 328 -18.89 1.63 -13.27
N GLN A 329 -18.34 2.29 -14.29
CA GLN A 329 -17.28 1.73 -15.16
C GLN A 329 -15.87 1.99 -14.63
N THR A 330 -15.70 2.93 -13.70
CA THR A 330 -14.43 3.21 -13.07
C THR A 330 -14.00 2.02 -12.20
N GLN A 331 -12.75 1.63 -12.27
CA GLN A 331 -12.13 0.59 -11.45
C GLN A 331 -11.62 1.19 -10.13
N THR A 332 -11.29 0.34 -9.17
CA THR A 332 -10.71 0.76 -7.89
C THR A 332 -9.35 0.09 -7.69
N ASP A 333 -8.35 0.89 -7.29
CA ASP A 333 -7.05 0.45 -6.84
C ASP A 333 -6.85 0.86 -5.36
N LEU A 334 -6.48 -0.09 -4.52
CA LEU A 334 -5.93 0.18 -3.20
C LEU A 334 -4.41 0.17 -3.34
N ASP A 335 -3.86 1.24 -3.86
CA ASP A 335 -2.50 1.31 -4.37
C ASP A 335 -1.42 1.37 -3.28
N GLU A 336 -1.82 1.70 -2.04
CA GLU A 336 -0.94 1.64 -0.86
C GLU A 336 -1.66 0.97 0.31
N VAL A 337 -1.42 -0.33 0.49
CA VAL A 337 -1.89 -1.08 1.65
C VAL A 337 -0.71 -1.55 2.48
N GLY A 338 -0.66 -1.16 3.75
CA GLY A 338 0.45 -1.53 4.60
C GLY A 338 0.22 -1.31 6.08
N SER A 339 1.32 -1.28 6.81
CA SER A 339 1.33 -0.90 8.22
C SER A 339 2.58 -0.09 8.55
N GLN A 340 2.49 0.72 9.59
CA GLN A 340 3.57 1.56 10.08
C GLN A 340 3.85 1.25 11.55
N THR A 341 5.10 1.46 11.99
CA THR A 341 5.41 1.52 13.43
C THR A 341 5.19 2.95 13.95
N GLY A 342 5.03 3.10 15.24
CA GLY A 342 4.90 4.42 15.85
C GLY A 342 6.19 5.27 15.81
N THR A 343 7.27 4.73 15.24
CA THR A 343 8.58 5.40 15.09
C THR A 343 8.89 5.77 13.64
N ASP A 344 7.98 5.46 12.71
CA ASP A 344 8.08 5.89 11.33
C ASP A 344 7.59 7.33 11.18
N GLY A 345 7.99 7.97 10.10
CA GLY A 345 7.39 9.21 9.69
C GLY A 345 8.34 10.26 9.14
N THR A 346 7.75 11.41 8.85
CA THR A 346 8.42 12.63 8.41
C THR A 346 9.13 13.33 9.58
N GLY A 347 10.10 14.17 9.26
CA GLY A 347 10.74 15.06 10.23
C GLY A 347 11.73 14.39 11.17
N MET A 348 12.18 13.18 10.88
CA MET A 348 13.28 12.57 11.63
C MET A 348 14.58 13.36 11.40
N PRO A 349 15.38 13.58 12.45
CA PRO A 349 16.60 14.36 12.32
C PRO A 349 17.62 13.67 11.42
N ALA A 350 18.48 14.46 10.80
CA ALA A 350 19.60 13.93 10.01
C ALA A 350 20.42 12.93 10.85
N GLY A 351 20.74 11.76 10.27
CA GLY A 351 21.44 10.67 10.95
C GLY A 351 20.56 9.82 11.88
N TYR A 352 19.24 9.98 11.84
CA TYR A 352 18.34 9.10 12.58
C TYR A 352 18.56 7.64 12.20
N VAL A 353 18.64 6.80 13.21
CA VAL A 353 18.74 5.35 13.06
C VAL A 353 17.41 4.76 13.57
N ALA A 354 16.67 4.15 12.67
CA ALA A 354 15.43 3.48 13.05
C ALA A 354 15.71 2.35 14.06
N PRO A 355 14.90 2.19 15.11
CA PRO A 355 15.02 1.05 16.00
C PRO A 355 14.80 -0.26 15.23
N PRO A 356 15.39 -1.38 15.68
CA PRO A 356 15.16 -2.68 15.05
C PRO A 356 13.67 -3.03 15.04
N ILE A 357 13.18 -3.43 13.88
CA ILE A 357 11.79 -3.87 13.71
C ILE A 357 11.74 -5.38 13.95
N PRO A 358 10.91 -5.87 14.90
CA PRO A 358 10.82 -7.30 15.20
C PRO A 358 10.30 -8.11 14.01
N ASN A 359 10.80 -9.34 13.82
CA ASN A 359 10.31 -10.23 12.75
C ASN A 359 8.79 -10.45 12.82
N SER A 360 8.23 -10.53 14.03
CA SER A 360 6.78 -10.68 14.22
C SER A 360 5.95 -9.54 13.64
N TYR A 361 6.53 -8.33 13.53
CA TYR A 361 5.87 -7.20 12.88
C TYR A 361 5.67 -7.46 11.38
N TRP A 362 6.69 -7.98 10.69
CA TRP A 362 6.59 -8.30 9.26
C TRP A 362 5.53 -9.37 8.98
N ASN A 363 5.43 -10.38 9.87
CA ASN A 363 4.37 -11.38 9.78
C ASN A 363 2.99 -10.80 10.08
N LEU A 364 2.87 -9.89 11.07
CA LEU A 364 1.61 -9.22 11.38
C LEU A 364 1.11 -8.38 10.20
N SER A 365 2.01 -7.58 9.62
CA SER A 365 1.71 -6.76 8.45
C SER A 365 1.29 -7.61 7.24
N GLY A 366 2.04 -8.67 6.92
CA GLY A 366 1.70 -9.59 5.84
C GLY A 366 0.39 -10.33 6.08
N ALA A 367 0.11 -10.77 7.32
CA ALA A 367 -1.15 -11.41 7.67
C ALA A 367 -2.35 -10.45 7.54
N MET A 368 -2.18 -9.19 7.93
CA MET A 368 -3.19 -8.15 7.73
C MET A 368 -3.43 -7.89 6.25
N TYR A 369 -2.37 -7.76 5.44
CA TYR A 369 -2.49 -7.58 3.99
C TYR A 369 -3.25 -8.75 3.33
N ALA A 370 -2.91 -10.01 3.68
CA ALA A 370 -3.61 -11.18 3.16
C ALA A 370 -5.10 -11.22 3.55
N TYR A 371 -5.43 -10.74 4.75
CA TYR A 371 -6.81 -10.58 5.20
C TYR A 371 -7.55 -9.53 4.35
N VAL A 372 -6.95 -8.35 4.18
CA VAL A 372 -7.53 -7.27 3.35
C VAL A 372 -7.70 -7.78 1.91
N PHE A 373 -6.67 -8.40 1.31
CA PHE A 373 -6.76 -9.01 -0.03
C PHE A 373 -7.99 -9.91 -0.18
N GLY A 374 -8.20 -10.84 0.75
CA GLY A 374 -9.33 -11.77 0.67
C GLY A 374 -10.69 -11.07 0.80
N GLU A 375 -10.79 -10.04 1.63
CA GLU A 375 -12.04 -9.28 1.81
C GLU A 375 -12.34 -8.37 0.61
N VAL A 376 -11.34 -7.66 0.06
CA VAL A 376 -11.54 -6.78 -1.10
C VAL A 376 -11.80 -7.58 -2.37
N ALA A 377 -11.28 -8.81 -2.48
CA ALA A 377 -11.62 -9.71 -3.58
C ALA A 377 -13.12 -10.05 -3.60
N LYS A 378 -13.77 -10.16 -2.45
CA LYS A 378 -15.22 -10.33 -2.35
C LYS A 378 -16.01 -9.08 -2.79
N LEU A 379 -15.40 -7.90 -2.64
CA LEU A 379 -16.01 -6.62 -3.02
C LEU A 379 -15.82 -6.31 -4.52
N GLY A 380 -14.95 -7.06 -5.21
CA GLY A 380 -14.68 -6.88 -6.64
C GLY A 380 -13.72 -5.73 -6.96
N ILE A 381 -12.87 -5.35 -5.99
CA ILE A 381 -11.75 -4.41 -6.19
C ILE A 381 -10.77 -5.01 -7.19
N GLU A 382 -10.28 -4.19 -8.12
CA GLU A 382 -9.44 -4.67 -9.22
C GLU A 382 -7.97 -4.82 -8.83
N MET A 383 -7.42 -3.89 -8.03
CA MET A 383 -6.00 -3.92 -7.65
C MET A 383 -5.85 -3.69 -6.15
N VAL A 384 -4.86 -4.34 -5.55
CA VAL A 384 -4.47 -4.12 -4.15
C VAL A 384 -2.95 -4.19 -4.05
N GLY A 385 -2.33 -3.01 -3.88
CA GLY A 385 -0.89 -2.83 -3.85
C GLY A 385 -0.35 -2.86 -2.42
N GLU A 386 0.60 -3.74 -2.14
CA GLU A 386 1.34 -3.69 -0.89
C GLU A 386 2.36 -2.55 -0.94
N SER A 387 2.37 -1.67 0.01
CA SER A 387 3.32 -0.58 0.16
C SER A 387 4.41 -1.01 1.14
N GLN A 388 5.67 -0.88 0.81
CA GLN A 388 6.31 -0.55 -0.44
C GLN A 388 7.55 -1.41 -0.64
N MET A 389 8.17 -1.40 -1.83
CA MET A 389 9.35 -2.23 -2.12
C MET A 389 10.46 -2.04 -1.10
N VAL A 390 10.91 -0.80 -0.87
CA VAL A 390 11.91 -0.48 0.14
C VAL A 390 11.69 0.90 0.73
N GLY A 391 11.73 1.00 2.07
CA GLY A 391 11.95 2.25 2.80
C GLY A 391 13.37 2.32 3.32
N CYS A 392 13.69 3.36 4.08
CA CYS A 392 14.98 3.50 4.75
C CYS A 392 14.82 4.29 6.06
N PRO A 393 15.78 4.30 6.96
CA PRO A 393 15.73 5.10 8.18
C PRO A 393 15.35 6.56 7.87
N GLY A 394 14.33 7.09 8.55
CA GLY A 394 13.78 8.43 8.27
C GLY A 394 12.77 8.50 7.11
N GLN A 395 12.50 7.39 6.43
CA GLN A 395 11.60 7.27 5.29
C GLN A 395 10.76 5.99 5.37
N TRP A 396 9.93 5.88 6.41
CA TRP A 396 9.01 4.75 6.62
C TRP A 396 9.67 3.36 6.49
N PRO A 397 10.71 3.05 7.28
CA PRO A 397 11.39 1.75 7.18
C PRO A 397 10.43 0.57 7.41
N SER A 398 9.37 0.73 8.20
CA SER A 398 8.44 -0.35 8.53
C SER A 398 7.47 -0.73 7.41
N VAL A 399 7.36 0.09 6.37
CA VAL A 399 6.53 -0.28 5.20
C VAL A 399 7.30 -1.10 4.16
N SER A 400 8.60 -1.35 4.36
CA SER A 400 9.44 -2.12 3.43
C SER A 400 9.00 -3.58 3.30
N VAL A 401 9.03 -4.12 2.08
CA VAL A 401 8.91 -5.57 1.84
C VAL A 401 10.26 -6.25 1.69
N VAL A 402 11.35 -5.47 1.50
CA VAL A 402 12.74 -5.94 1.58
C VAL A 402 13.51 -5.15 2.64
N ASP A 403 14.48 -5.78 3.26
CA ASP A 403 15.35 -5.14 4.25
C ASP A 403 16.27 -4.10 3.58
N TRP A 404 16.25 -2.86 4.05
CA TRP A 404 16.99 -1.73 3.47
C TRP A 404 18.51 -1.79 3.66
N ASN A 405 19.02 -2.70 4.50
CA ASN A 405 20.47 -2.90 4.68
C ASN A 405 21.02 -4.03 3.82
N THR A 406 20.21 -5.07 3.59
CA THR A 406 20.66 -6.32 2.95
C THR A 406 19.98 -6.59 1.62
N GLY A 407 18.85 -5.96 1.33
CA GLY A 407 17.99 -6.27 0.18
C GLY A 407 17.26 -7.62 0.28
N GLN A 408 17.30 -8.26 1.45
CA GLN A 408 16.63 -9.55 1.65
C GLN A 408 15.12 -9.35 1.80
N PRO A 409 14.28 -10.09 1.05
CA PRO A 409 12.83 -10.11 1.23
C PRO A 409 12.44 -10.50 2.66
N ASN A 410 11.43 -9.84 3.23
CA ASN A 410 10.84 -10.17 4.52
C ASN A 410 9.51 -10.91 4.37
N ALA A 411 8.81 -11.18 5.48
CA ALA A 411 7.56 -11.94 5.46
C ALA A 411 6.46 -11.28 4.61
N ARG A 412 6.42 -9.95 4.50
CA ARG A 412 5.45 -9.24 3.66
C ARG A 412 5.63 -9.57 2.18
N PHE A 413 6.88 -9.51 1.69
CA PHE A 413 7.20 -9.92 0.33
C PHE A 413 6.76 -11.36 0.03
N TRP A 414 7.06 -12.27 0.95
CA TRP A 414 6.73 -13.69 0.76
C TRP A 414 5.23 -13.95 0.82
N VAL A 415 4.48 -13.20 1.63
CA VAL A 415 3.01 -13.26 1.62
C VAL A 415 2.47 -12.73 0.30
N LEU A 416 2.93 -11.58 -0.17
CA LEU A 416 2.51 -11.05 -1.47
C LEU A 416 2.80 -12.05 -2.59
N LYS A 417 4.00 -12.63 -2.62
CA LYS A 417 4.38 -13.65 -3.61
C LYS A 417 3.51 -14.90 -3.50
N LEU A 418 3.20 -15.36 -2.28
CA LEU A 418 2.30 -16.50 -2.04
C LEU A 418 0.90 -16.22 -2.61
N LEU A 419 0.34 -15.03 -2.33
CA LEU A 419 -0.98 -14.65 -2.85
C LEU A 419 -0.97 -14.59 -4.38
N ARG A 420 -0.01 -13.87 -4.97
CA ARG A 420 0.12 -13.72 -6.41
C ARG A 420 0.30 -15.07 -7.14
N SER A 421 1.05 -15.97 -6.55
CA SER A 421 1.29 -17.29 -7.16
C SER A 421 0.09 -18.25 -7.09
N ASN A 422 -0.88 -17.93 -6.24
CA ASN A 422 -1.99 -18.83 -5.97
C ASN A 422 -3.36 -18.27 -6.37
N PHE A 423 -3.53 -16.97 -6.47
CA PHE A 423 -4.82 -16.32 -6.67
C PHE A 423 -4.70 -15.15 -7.67
N GLY A 424 -5.81 -14.86 -8.35
CA GLY A 424 -5.87 -13.75 -9.29
C GLY A 424 -7.24 -13.50 -9.89
N PRO A 425 -7.33 -12.57 -10.85
CA PRO A 425 -8.55 -12.32 -11.60
C PRO A 425 -9.04 -13.60 -12.29
N GLY A 426 -10.36 -13.83 -12.29
CA GLY A 426 -10.99 -15.00 -12.90
C GLY A 426 -11.21 -16.18 -11.94
N ASP A 427 -10.58 -16.20 -10.77
CA ASP A 427 -10.82 -17.21 -9.76
C ASP A 427 -12.21 -17.05 -9.12
N LYS A 428 -12.90 -18.15 -8.85
CA LYS A 428 -14.23 -18.13 -8.22
C LYS A 428 -14.07 -18.19 -6.70
N LEU A 429 -14.56 -17.18 -5.99
CA LEU A 429 -14.64 -17.18 -4.54
C LEU A 429 -15.87 -17.97 -4.09
N VAL A 430 -15.69 -18.88 -3.15
CA VAL A 430 -16.78 -19.72 -2.66
C VAL A 430 -17.16 -19.41 -1.22
N ALA A 431 -18.41 -19.67 -0.87
CA ALA A 431 -18.91 -19.44 0.48
C ALA A 431 -18.08 -20.24 1.50
N THR A 432 -17.46 -19.51 2.41
CA THR A 432 -16.57 -20.06 3.46
C THR A 432 -17.04 -19.56 4.81
N ASN A 433 -17.14 -20.45 5.78
CA ASN A 433 -17.55 -20.15 7.15
C ASN A 433 -16.53 -20.70 8.15
N ILE A 434 -16.02 -19.82 9.00
CA ILE A 434 -15.14 -20.14 10.13
C ILE A 434 -15.70 -19.41 11.35
N ALA A 435 -16.14 -20.16 12.36
CA ALA A 435 -16.73 -19.55 13.57
C ALA A 435 -15.68 -18.98 14.53
N THR A 436 -14.40 -19.29 14.34
CA THR A 436 -13.29 -18.92 15.21
C THR A 436 -12.71 -17.57 14.79
N PRO A 437 -12.84 -16.49 15.59
CA PRO A 437 -12.44 -15.12 15.20
C PRO A 437 -10.94 -14.93 14.97
N SER A 438 -10.11 -15.81 15.54
CA SER A 438 -8.65 -15.78 15.36
C SER A 438 -8.19 -16.24 14.00
N VAL A 439 -9.04 -16.93 13.22
CA VAL A 439 -8.72 -17.44 11.88
C VAL A 439 -9.63 -16.81 10.84
N TYR A 440 -9.03 -16.29 9.80
CA TYR A 440 -9.70 -15.95 8.56
C TYR A 440 -9.46 -17.05 7.53
N GLY A 441 -10.44 -17.31 6.67
CA GLY A 441 -10.28 -18.20 5.55
C GLY A 441 -11.24 -17.90 4.41
N LEU A 442 -10.77 -18.18 3.19
CA LEU A 442 -11.53 -17.99 1.97
C LEU A 442 -11.19 -19.09 0.98
N GLY A 443 -12.22 -19.76 0.46
CA GLY A 443 -12.09 -20.79 -0.57
C GLY A 443 -12.13 -20.20 -1.98
N PHE A 444 -11.28 -20.74 -2.84
CA PHE A 444 -11.17 -20.36 -4.26
C PHE A 444 -11.26 -21.59 -5.15
N VAL A 445 -11.93 -21.47 -6.27
CA VAL A 445 -11.78 -22.36 -7.40
C VAL A 445 -11.05 -21.58 -8.47
N THR A 446 -9.78 -21.92 -8.69
CA THR A 446 -8.90 -21.21 -9.64
C THR A 446 -9.35 -21.46 -11.09
N GLN A 447 -8.86 -20.63 -12.03
CA GLN A 447 -9.22 -20.76 -13.45
C GLN A 447 -8.86 -22.14 -14.03
N ASP A 448 -7.80 -22.79 -13.54
CA ASP A 448 -7.43 -24.17 -13.90
C ASP A 448 -8.22 -25.25 -13.13
N GLY A 449 -9.24 -24.85 -12.36
CA GLY A 449 -10.18 -25.73 -11.66
C GLY A 449 -9.69 -26.28 -10.32
N LYS A 450 -8.53 -25.85 -9.82
CA LYS A 450 -8.04 -26.30 -8.51
C LYS A 450 -8.82 -25.65 -7.39
N ARG A 451 -9.06 -26.42 -6.33
CA ARG A 451 -9.68 -25.94 -5.08
C ARG A 451 -8.61 -25.50 -4.11
N LYS A 452 -8.56 -24.22 -3.78
CA LYS A 452 -7.57 -23.65 -2.87
C LYS A 452 -8.26 -22.95 -1.71
N VAL A 453 -7.60 -22.94 -0.56
CA VAL A 453 -8.08 -22.23 0.64
C VAL A 453 -6.97 -21.30 1.11
N LEU A 454 -7.24 -20.00 1.11
CA LEU A 454 -6.43 -19.02 1.82
C LEU A 454 -6.81 -19.10 3.30
N LEU A 455 -5.81 -19.17 4.16
CA LEU A 455 -5.94 -19.13 5.63
C LEU A 455 -5.04 -18.05 6.21
N VAL A 456 -5.56 -17.29 7.15
CA VAL A 456 -4.78 -16.30 7.93
C VAL A 456 -5.02 -16.51 9.41
N ASN A 457 -3.95 -16.83 10.15
CA ASN A 457 -3.98 -16.80 11.60
C ASN A 457 -3.76 -15.35 12.07
N LYS A 458 -4.80 -14.72 12.62
CA LYS A 458 -4.77 -13.32 13.08
C LYS A 458 -4.15 -13.15 14.47
N ARG A 459 -3.50 -14.19 15.01
CA ARG A 459 -2.97 -14.21 16.38
C ARG A 459 -1.52 -14.67 16.43
N MET A 460 -0.82 -14.25 17.45
CA MET A 460 0.59 -14.61 17.67
C MET A 460 0.80 -16.03 18.21
N TRP A 461 -0.28 -16.78 18.50
CA TRP A 461 -0.22 -18.17 18.96
C TRP A 461 -0.67 -19.13 17.87
N THR A 462 -0.30 -20.40 18.05
CA THR A 462 -0.66 -21.47 17.12
C THR A 462 -2.15 -21.80 17.19
N VAL A 463 -2.76 -21.98 16.03
CA VAL A 463 -4.15 -22.45 15.84
C VAL A 463 -4.15 -23.67 14.93
N VAL A 464 -5.09 -24.58 15.13
CA VAL A 464 -5.31 -25.71 14.22
C VAL A 464 -6.59 -25.48 13.43
N ALA A 465 -6.50 -25.41 12.10
CA ALA A 465 -7.63 -25.31 11.19
C ALA A 465 -7.96 -26.68 10.63
N SER A 466 -9.22 -27.13 10.78
CA SER A 466 -9.70 -28.40 10.23
C SER A 466 -10.44 -28.13 8.92
N ILE A 467 -9.92 -28.69 7.82
CA ILE A 467 -10.44 -28.49 6.45
C ILE A 467 -10.82 -29.86 5.89
N PRO A 468 -12.10 -30.19 5.84
CA PRO A 468 -12.55 -31.48 5.30
C PRO A 468 -12.07 -31.72 3.87
N GLY A 469 -11.40 -32.85 3.64
CA GLY A 469 -10.85 -33.23 2.35
C GLY A 469 -9.48 -32.65 2.02
N ALA A 470 -8.77 -32.04 2.99
CA ALA A 470 -7.43 -31.52 2.78
C ALA A 470 -6.32 -32.57 2.83
N SER A 471 -6.61 -33.77 3.38
CA SER A 471 -5.65 -34.87 3.45
C SER A 471 -5.09 -35.21 2.06
N GLY A 472 -3.75 -35.24 1.94
CA GLY A 472 -3.06 -35.42 0.65
C GLY A 472 -2.82 -34.16 -0.16
N GLY A 473 -3.42 -33.06 0.24
CA GLY A 473 -3.26 -31.74 -0.42
C GLY A 473 -1.89 -31.09 -0.18
N GLN A 474 -1.60 -30.05 -0.95
CA GLN A 474 -0.38 -29.25 -0.77
C GLN A 474 -0.64 -28.12 0.22
N PHE A 475 0.34 -27.82 1.04
CA PHE A 475 0.32 -26.76 2.04
C PHE A 475 1.55 -25.86 1.87
N GLU A 476 1.31 -24.57 1.68
CA GLU A 476 2.34 -23.55 1.62
C GLU A 476 2.08 -22.53 2.72
N VAL A 477 3.11 -22.08 3.44
CA VAL A 477 2.94 -21.19 4.58
C VAL A 477 4.09 -20.20 4.73
N VAL A 478 3.74 -18.95 5.06
CA VAL A 478 4.64 -17.92 5.60
C VAL A 478 4.19 -17.64 7.03
N ASP A 479 5.10 -17.80 7.99
CA ASP A 479 4.83 -17.54 9.41
C ASP A 479 6.10 -17.05 10.13
N GLN A 480 6.05 -16.94 11.45
CA GLN A 480 7.19 -16.51 12.25
C GLN A 480 8.41 -17.47 12.17
N GLN A 481 8.23 -18.73 11.74
CA GLN A 481 9.33 -19.68 11.57
C GLN A 481 10.02 -19.49 10.23
N THR A 482 9.26 -19.19 9.17
CA THR A 482 9.83 -18.91 7.85
C THR A 482 10.54 -17.55 7.83
N ALA A 483 10.08 -16.57 8.63
CA ALA A 483 10.68 -15.24 8.77
C ALA A 483 11.01 -14.58 7.42
N PHE A 484 12.29 -14.46 7.07
CA PHE A 484 12.79 -13.89 5.81
C PHE A 484 13.00 -14.94 4.69
N GLN A 485 12.52 -16.17 4.88
CA GLN A 485 12.67 -17.25 3.90
C GLN A 485 11.40 -17.40 3.04
N PRO A 486 11.53 -17.99 1.85
CA PRO A 486 10.39 -18.38 1.02
C PRO A 486 9.35 -19.21 1.78
N PRO A 487 8.09 -19.25 1.30
CA PRO A 487 7.07 -20.09 1.90
C PRO A 487 7.53 -21.53 2.10
N ALA A 488 7.32 -22.07 3.30
CA ALA A 488 7.55 -23.49 3.55
C ALA A 488 6.44 -24.31 2.87
N ALA A 489 6.83 -25.35 2.13
CA ALA A 489 5.90 -26.22 1.42
C ALA A 489 5.94 -27.64 1.98
N SER A 490 4.76 -28.29 2.10
CA SER A 490 4.62 -29.67 2.54
C SER A 490 3.34 -30.31 2.01
N GLN A 491 3.22 -31.63 2.13
CA GLN A 491 1.99 -32.36 1.88
C GLN A 491 1.25 -32.64 3.18
N LEU A 492 -0.07 -32.47 3.19
CA LEU A 492 -0.90 -32.69 4.37
C LEU A 492 -1.15 -34.17 4.61
N GLY A 493 -0.86 -34.66 5.81
CA GLY A 493 -1.15 -36.01 6.23
C GLY A 493 -2.59 -36.26 6.73
N GLY A 494 -3.39 -35.19 6.84
CA GLY A 494 -4.76 -35.21 7.35
C GLY A 494 -5.48 -33.92 7.07
N ASP A 495 -6.70 -33.78 7.58
CA ASP A 495 -7.56 -32.62 7.40
C ASP A 495 -7.22 -31.45 8.36
N ASP A 496 -6.42 -31.71 9.40
CA ASP A 496 -6.00 -30.71 10.37
C ASP A 496 -4.71 -30.01 9.91
N VAL A 497 -4.74 -28.69 9.81
CA VAL A 497 -3.64 -27.82 9.38
C VAL A 497 -3.18 -27.00 10.58
N THR A 498 -1.91 -27.07 10.95
CA THR A 498 -1.34 -26.27 12.01
C THR A 498 -0.84 -24.94 11.45
N LEU A 499 -1.42 -23.83 11.93
CA LEU A 499 -1.04 -22.48 11.58
C LEU A 499 -0.22 -21.89 12.73
N GLY A 500 1.06 -21.62 12.49
CA GLY A 500 1.91 -20.85 13.41
C GLY A 500 1.35 -19.45 13.70
N GLY A 501 1.95 -18.73 14.65
CA GLY A 501 1.54 -17.35 14.94
C GLY A 501 1.64 -16.47 13.70
N LEU A 502 0.58 -15.71 13.40
CA LEU A 502 0.48 -14.78 12.27
C LEU A 502 0.74 -15.46 10.89
N ALA A 503 0.44 -16.75 10.79
CA ALA A 503 0.63 -17.49 9.57
C ALA A 503 -0.34 -17.03 8.46
N VAL A 504 0.19 -16.89 7.25
CA VAL A 504 -0.58 -16.85 6.01
C VAL A 504 -0.28 -18.14 5.24
N ALA A 505 -1.32 -18.88 4.91
CA ALA A 505 -1.14 -20.19 4.29
C ALA A 505 -2.12 -20.40 3.13
N VAL A 506 -1.69 -21.22 2.18
CA VAL A 506 -2.53 -21.72 1.09
C VAL A 506 -2.57 -23.24 1.17
N VAL A 507 -3.77 -23.79 1.19
CA VAL A 507 -4.02 -25.22 1.06
C VAL A 507 -4.61 -25.47 -0.32
N THR A 508 -3.92 -26.26 -1.15
CA THR A 508 -4.46 -26.79 -2.40
C THR A 508 -4.98 -28.20 -2.14
N LEU A 509 -6.29 -28.41 -2.29
CA LEU A 509 -6.90 -29.71 -2.10
C LEU A 509 -6.48 -30.70 -3.19
N PRO A 510 -6.45 -32.01 -2.91
CA PRO A 510 -6.09 -33.02 -3.91
C PRO A 510 -7.10 -33.13 -5.06
#